data_2ee9ffd1f11a1de2ce0b1dade01eb144
#
_entry.id   2ee9ffd1f11a1de2ce0b1dade01eb144
#
_cell.length_a   1.000
_cell.length_b   1.000
_cell.length_c   1.000
_cell.angle_alpha   90.00
_cell.angle_beta   90.00
_cell.angle_gamma   90.00
#
_symmetry.space_group_name_H-M   'P 1'
#
loop_
_entity.id
_entity.type
_entity.pdbx_description
1 polymer ?
#
loop_
_entity_poly.entity_id
_entity_poly.type
_entity_poly.pdbx_seq_one_letter_code
_entity_poly.pdbx_strand_id
1 'polypeptide(L)'
;MKGIFLFSIIFCAAVVALGQDSEVKWITWDEAITRSKKDSVPKKMFIDFYTGWCGWCKRMDATTFKDKNVVAYMNANYYPVKFDAETTDTIVFNGNSFINSEPEYKKSSPNSRGKVHYMAYTLLDGKLSYPSYAILDEKQTRLMIYQGAKPVDQMMGILVFFATDQFKFYHNYLYGQWNQKTPPNK
;
A
#
# COMPACT_ATOMS: atom_id res chain seq x y z
N MET A 1 -57.58 35.18 27.22
CA MET A 1 -56.21 35.51 26.79
C MET A 1 -55.40 34.25 26.90
N LYS A 2 -55.11 33.56 25.73
CA LYS A 2 -54.34 32.30 25.65
C LYS A 2 -52.94 32.63 25.21
N GLY A 3 -51.95 32.50 26.08
CA GLY A 3 -50.54 32.69 25.76
C GLY A 3 -49.98 31.46 25.02
N ILE A 4 -49.47 31.68 23.81
CA ILE A 4 -48.76 30.66 23.01
C ILE A 4 -47.30 30.75 23.41
N PHE A 5 -46.78 29.70 24.08
CA PHE A 5 -45.35 29.54 24.31
C PHE A 5 -44.72 28.89 23.10
N LEU A 6 -43.96 29.71 22.33
CA LEU A 6 -43.08 29.21 21.25
C LEU A 6 -41.82 28.58 21.88
N PHE A 7 -41.75 27.25 21.88
CA PHE A 7 -40.53 26.52 22.25
C PHE A 7 -39.57 26.54 21.01
N SER A 8 -38.57 27.41 21.06
CA SER A 8 -37.50 27.46 20.05
C SER A 8 -36.53 26.30 20.30
N ILE A 9 -36.64 25.25 19.51
CA ILE A 9 -35.68 24.13 19.54
C ILE A 9 -34.43 24.59 18.78
N ILE A 10 -33.36 24.95 19.51
CA ILE A 10 -32.04 25.21 18.94
C ILE A 10 -31.42 23.85 18.58
N PHE A 11 -31.47 23.50 17.31
CA PHE A 11 -30.77 22.33 16.76
C PHE A 11 -29.28 22.68 16.65
N CYS A 12 -28.52 22.32 17.68
CA CYS A 12 -27.06 22.46 17.67
C CYS A 12 -26.48 21.35 16.77
N ALA A 13 -26.31 21.65 15.49
CA ALA A 13 -25.60 20.77 14.57
C ALA A 13 -24.12 20.73 14.99
N ALA A 14 -23.71 19.69 15.67
CA ALA A 14 -22.31 19.40 15.93
C ALA A 14 -21.64 19.11 14.58
N VAL A 15 -20.94 20.10 14.05
CA VAL A 15 -20.04 19.90 12.89
C VAL A 15 -18.87 19.05 13.39
N VAL A 16 -18.94 17.74 13.16
CA VAL A 16 -17.77 16.86 13.33
C VAL A 16 -16.77 17.26 12.26
N ALA A 17 -15.80 18.07 12.64
CA ALA A 17 -14.64 18.33 11.80
C ALA A 17 -13.90 17.00 11.64
N LEU A 18 -14.10 16.32 10.52
CA LEU A 18 -13.28 15.20 10.09
C LEU A 18 -11.88 15.77 9.85
N GLY A 19 -11.02 15.67 10.87
CA GLY A 19 -9.62 16.05 10.76
C GLY A 19 -9.01 15.24 9.63
N GLN A 20 -8.52 15.89 8.60
CA GLN A 20 -7.80 15.24 7.51
C GLN A 20 -6.51 14.67 8.09
N ASP A 21 -6.24 13.38 7.86
CA ASP A 21 -4.99 12.75 8.28
C ASP A 21 -3.79 13.55 7.75
N SER A 22 -2.84 13.84 8.63
CA SER A 22 -1.64 14.62 8.29
C SER A 22 -0.50 13.75 7.77
N GLU A 23 -0.62 12.42 7.90
CA GLU A 23 0.41 11.46 7.50
C GLU A 23 -0.17 10.08 7.16
N VAL A 24 0.59 9.31 6.39
CA VAL A 24 0.26 7.91 6.11
C VAL A 24 0.29 7.10 7.40
N LYS A 25 -0.77 6.36 7.68
CA LYS A 25 -0.89 5.48 8.84
C LYS A 25 -0.18 4.14 8.58
N TRP A 26 1.14 4.20 8.52
CA TRP A 26 1.96 3.03 8.32
C TRP A 26 1.72 1.97 9.38
N ILE A 27 1.56 0.73 8.95
CA ILE A 27 1.37 -0.43 9.84
C ILE A 27 2.42 -1.50 9.55
N THR A 28 2.56 -2.45 10.47
CA THR A 28 3.42 -3.62 10.28
C THR A 28 2.77 -4.62 9.32
N TRP A 29 3.57 -5.57 8.82
CA TRP A 29 3.08 -6.68 8.03
C TRP A 29 1.99 -7.47 8.77
N ASP A 30 2.26 -7.87 10.03
CA ASP A 30 1.34 -8.69 10.82
C ASP A 30 0.03 -7.98 11.11
N GLU A 31 0.08 -6.67 11.34
CA GLU A 31 -1.11 -5.86 11.50
C GLU A 31 -1.94 -5.80 10.20
N ALA A 32 -1.29 -5.66 9.04
CA ALA A 32 -1.98 -5.67 7.76
C ALA A 32 -2.67 -7.01 7.49
N ILE A 33 -1.99 -8.13 7.76
CA ILE A 33 -2.56 -9.47 7.66
C ILE A 33 -3.74 -9.66 8.62
N THR A 34 -3.62 -9.17 9.84
CA THR A 34 -4.69 -9.25 10.85
C THR A 34 -5.92 -8.46 10.42
N ARG A 35 -5.72 -7.22 9.96
CA ARG A 35 -6.81 -6.37 9.44
C ARG A 35 -7.47 -6.98 8.22
N SER A 36 -6.69 -7.49 7.26
CA SER A 36 -7.22 -8.10 6.03
C SER A 36 -8.13 -9.30 6.28
N LYS A 37 -7.92 -10.01 7.39
CA LYS A 37 -8.78 -11.16 7.81
C LYS A 37 -10.01 -10.72 8.60
N LYS A 38 -9.94 -9.57 9.27
CA LYS A 38 -11.00 -9.08 10.17
C LYS A 38 -12.01 -8.17 9.46
N ASP A 39 -11.54 -7.38 8.51
CA ASP A 39 -12.37 -6.39 7.84
C ASP A 39 -13.35 -7.08 6.89
N SER A 40 -14.63 -6.69 6.95
CA SER A 40 -15.69 -7.24 6.09
C SER A 40 -15.43 -6.95 4.60
N VAL A 41 -14.75 -5.86 4.30
CA VAL A 41 -14.28 -5.50 2.97
C VAL A 41 -12.78 -5.26 3.06
N PRO A 42 -11.96 -6.29 2.83
CA PRO A 42 -10.50 -6.13 2.89
C PRO A 42 -9.99 -5.22 1.79
N LYS A 43 -8.94 -4.47 2.11
CA LYS A 43 -8.26 -3.57 1.18
C LYS A 43 -7.03 -4.25 0.58
N LYS A 44 -6.53 -3.71 -0.51
CA LYS A 44 -5.21 -4.05 -1.04
C LYS A 44 -4.10 -3.60 -0.10
N MET A 45 -2.94 -4.25 -0.15
CA MET A 45 -1.76 -3.82 0.59
C MET A 45 -0.85 -3.01 -0.32
N PHE A 46 -0.39 -1.87 0.17
CA PHE A 46 0.71 -1.11 -0.39
C PHE A 46 1.91 -1.28 0.53
N ILE A 47 2.98 -1.93 0.05
CA ILE A 47 4.17 -2.21 0.86
C ILE A 47 5.30 -1.32 0.37
N ASP A 48 5.82 -0.47 1.25
CA ASP A 48 7.02 0.34 1.03
C ASP A 48 8.23 -0.36 1.64
N PHE A 49 9.10 -0.87 0.78
CA PHE A 49 10.37 -1.48 1.18
C PHE A 49 11.46 -0.40 1.26
N TYR A 50 12.03 -0.26 2.43
CA TYR A 50 13.09 0.69 2.71
C TYR A 50 14.26 0.03 3.44
N THR A 51 15.34 0.77 3.62
CA THR A 51 16.48 0.43 4.50
C THR A 51 16.92 1.67 5.29
N GLY A 52 17.54 1.49 6.43
CA GLY A 52 17.97 2.59 7.28
C GLY A 52 18.95 3.57 6.62
N TRP A 53 19.75 3.11 5.66
CA TRP A 53 20.71 3.92 4.90
C TRP A 53 20.14 4.55 3.63
N CYS A 54 18.89 4.25 3.22
CA CYS A 54 18.29 4.70 1.99
C CYS A 54 17.91 6.19 2.01
N GLY A 55 18.73 7.05 1.41
CA GLY A 55 18.46 8.48 1.32
C GLY A 55 17.22 8.85 0.53
N TRP A 56 16.93 8.13 -0.56
CA TRP A 56 15.72 8.33 -1.37
C TRP A 56 14.44 7.92 -0.63
N CYS A 57 14.50 6.89 0.24
CA CYS A 57 13.37 6.52 1.09
C CYS A 57 13.04 7.66 2.06
N LYS A 58 14.05 8.22 2.74
CA LYS A 58 13.88 9.38 3.64
C LYS A 58 13.30 10.59 2.88
N ARG A 59 13.73 10.80 1.64
CA ARG A 59 13.16 11.86 0.80
C ARG A 59 11.68 11.61 0.49
N MET A 60 11.30 10.38 0.13
CA MET A 60 9.90 10.01 -0.09
C MET A 60 9.04 10.24 1.16
N ASP A 61 9.55 9.84 2.33
CA ASP A 61 8.89 10.05 3.62
C ASP A 61 8.66 11.54 3.93
N ALA A 62 9.61 12.40 3.53
CA ALA A 62 9.52 13.84 3.74
C ALA A 62 8.71 14.60 2.68
N THR A 63 8.41 13.99 1.54
CA THR A 63 7.75 14.66 0.41
C THR A 63 6.48 13.93 -0.01
N THR A 64 6.57 12.93 -0.88
CA THR A 64 5.43 12.24 -1.49
C THR A 64 4.48 11.65 -0.46
N PHE A 65 4.99 11.02 0.60
CA PHE A 65 4.17 10.47 1.68
C PHE A 65 3.70 11.51 2.72
N LYS A 66 4.00 12.80 2.50
CA LYS A 66 3.41 13.93 3.24
C LYS A 66 2.42 14.73 2.39
N ASP A 67 2.30 14.44 1.09
CA ASP A 67 1.29 15.09 0.27
C ASP A 67 -0.12 14.70 0.73
N LYS A 68 -0.97 15.70 0.92
CA LYS A 68 -2.32 15.50 1.48
C LYS A 68 -3.20 14.55 0.68
N ASN A 69 -3.07 14.53 -0.65
CA ASN A 69 -3.88 13.68 -1.51
C ASN A 69 -3.37 12.22 -1.44
N VAL A 70 -2.04 12.04 -1.45
CA VAL A 70 -1.41 10.72 -1.27
C VAL A 70 -1.79 10.14 0.10
N VAL A 71 -1.67 10.92 1.16
CA VAL A 71 -2.01 10.52 2.53
C VAL A 71 -3.48 10.10 2.63
N ALA A 72 -4.39 10.98 2.20
CA ALA A 72 -5.83 10.72 2.28
C ALA A 72 -6.21 9.47 1.46
N TYR A 73 -5.71 9.38 0.23
CA TYR A 73 -6.06 8.28 -0.65
C TYR A 73 -5.50 6.92 -0.18
N MET A 74 -4.25 6.92 0.27
CA MET A 74 -3.59 5.72 0.78
C MET A 74 -4.27 5.20 2.04
N ASN A 75 -4.54 6.06 3.03
CA ASN A 75 -5.20 5.67 4.27
C ASN A 75 -6.64 5.15 4.04
N ALA A 76 -7.35 5.73 3.06
CA ALA A 76 -8.70 5.31 2.74
C ALA A 76 -8.77 3.95 2.02
N ASN A 77 -7.83 3.67 1.11
CA ASN A 77 -7.99 2.58 0.13
C ASN A 77 -7.02 1.42 0.31
N TYR A 78 -6.00 1.55 1.17
CA TYR A 78 -4.97 0.53 1.35
C TYR A 78 -4.73 0.17 2.81
N TYR A 79 -4.06 -0.95 3.03
CA TYR A 79 -3.25 -1.22 4.22
C TYR A 79 -1.82 -0.80 3.88
N PRO A 80 -1.37 0.40 4.33
CA PRO A 80 -0.03 0.87 4.03
C PRO A 80 0.99 0.22 4.96
N VAL A 81 1.81 -0.66 4.43
CA VAL A 81 2.84 -1.40 5.18
C VAL A 81 4.19 -0.74 4.98
N LYS A 82 4.88 -0.41 6.09
CA LYS A 82 6.27 0.04 6.07
C LYS A 82 7.15 -1.16 6.42
N PHE A 83 8.00 -1.60 5.48
CA PHE A 83 8.78 -2.82 5.64
C PHE A 83 10.27 -2.51 5.55
N ASP A 84 10.99 -2.64 6.66
CA ASP A 84 12.45 -2.59 6.63
C ASP A 84 12.98 -3.87 5.96
N ALA A 85 13.58 -3.71 4.79
CA ALA A 85 14.09 -4.84 4.03
C ALA A 85 15.29 -5.53 4.71
N GLU A 86 15.86 -4.93 5.75
CA GLU A 86 16.96 -5.48 6.53
C GLU A 86 16.52 -5.89 7.96
N THR A 87 15.21 -5.90 8.26
CA THR A 87 14.71 -6.35 9.57
C THR A 87 15.19 -7.76 9.92
N THR A 88 15.41 -7.99 11.20
CA THR A 88 15.74 -9.31 11.75
C THR A 88 14.53 -10.06 12.31
N ASP A 89 13.35 -9.45 12.26
CA ASP A 89 12.12 -10.06 12.76
C ASP A 89 11.78 -11.32 11.94
N THR A 90 11.11 -12.27 12.56
CA THR A 90 10.52 -13.40 11.84
C THR A 90 9.12 -13.01 11.37
N ILE A 91 8.90 -13.07 10.07
CA ILE A 91 7.59 -12.80 9.46
C ILE A 91 6.92 -14.13 9.11
N VAL A 92 5.70 -14.35 9.60
CA VAL A 92 4.92 -15.54 9.25
C VAL A 92 3.88 -15.17 8.18
N PHE A 93 3.94 -15.84 7.04
CA PHE A 93 3.00 -15.61 5.95
C PHE A 93 2.61 -16.93 5.29
N ASN A 94 1.31 -17.19 5.18
CA ASN A 94 0.74 -18.42 4.62
C ASN A 94 1.35 -19.71 5.24
N GLY A 95 1.59 -19.70 6.56
CA GLY A 95 2.16 -20.83 7.28
C GLY A 95 3.68 -21.01 7.12
N ASN A 96 4.34 -20.17 6.34
CA ASN A 96 5.79 -20.16 6.17
C ASN A 96 6.43 -19.06 7.00
N SER A 97 7.57 -19.35 7.61
CA SER A 97 8.38 -18.39 8.36
C SER A 97 9.46 -17.81 7.45
N PHE A 98 9.46 -16.49 7.32
CA PHE A 98 10.48 -15.75 6.58
C PHE A 98 11.39 -15.06 7.59
N ILE A 99 12.68 -15.25 7.44
CA ILE A 99 13.71 -14.69 8.32
C ILE A 99 14.72 -13.89 7.50
N ASN A 100 15.54 -13.11 8.19
CA ASN A 100 16.71 -12.49 7.61
C ASN A 100 17.86 -13.52 7.58
N SER A 101 17.86 -14.37 6.56
CA SER A 101 18.85 -15.42 6.42
C SER A 101 19.87 -15.11 5.34
N GLU A 102 21.13 -15.43 5.64
CA GLU A 102 22.23 -14.98 4.81
C GLU A 102 22.43 -15.69 3.47
N PRO A 103 22.32 -16.98 3.23
CA PRO A 103 23.33 -17.49 2.32
C PRO A 103 23.00 -17.54 0.83
N GLU A 104 21.76 -17.79 0.41
CA GLU A 104 21.53 -18.12 -1.00
C GLU A 104 21.48 -16.92 -1.94
N TYR A 105 20.89 -15.82 -1.50
CA TYR A 105 20.78 -14.64 -2.38
C TYR A 105 22.10 -13.85 -2.46
N LYS A 106 22.99 -13.91 -1.47
CA LYS A 106 24.34 -13.31 -1.60
C LYS A 106 25.13 -13.86 -2.79
N LYS A 107 24.86 -15.09 -3.19
CA LYS A 107 25.45 -15.67 -4.39
C LYS A 107 24.90 -15.03 -5.67
N SER A 108 23.65 -14.57 -5.64
CA SER A 108 22.96 -13.93 -6.76
C SER A 108 23.08 -12.42 -6.80
N SER A 109 23.48 -11.77 -5.71
CA SER A 109 23.62 -10.31 -5.62
C SER A 109 24.85 -9.89 -4.82
N PRO A 110 26.05 -10.01 -5.41
CA PRO A 110 27.33 -9.77 -4.72
C PRO A 110 27.51 -8.33 -4.22
N ASN A 111 26.67 -7.39 -4.66
CA ASN A 111 26.73 -5.97 -4.30
C ASN A 111 25.72 -5.55 -3.20
N SER A 112 25.02 -6.48 -2.57
CA SER A 112 24.12 -6.13 -1.47
C SER A 112 24.89 -5.61 -0.27
N ARG A 113 24.54 -4.40 0.22
CA ARG A 113 25.23 -3.72 1.33
C ARG A 113 24.85 -4.26 2.70
N GLY A 114 23.86 -5.13 2.82
CA GLY A 114 23.34 -5.66 4.06
C GLY A 114 22.69 -7.02 3.91
N LYS A 115 22.23 -7.55 5.03
CA LYS A 115 21.44 -8.78 5.07
C LYS A 115 20.00 -8.43 4.73
N VAL A 116 19.48 -8.94 3.62
CA VAL A 116 18.10 -8.69 3.23
C VAL A 116 17.19 -9.77 3.80
N HIS A 117 16.05 -9.35 4.33
CA HIS A 117 15.01 -10.26 4.77
C HIS A 117 14.43 -11.04 3.60
N TYR A 118 14.25 -12.36 3.76
CA TYR A 118 13.83 -13.24 2.65
C TYR A 118 12.46 -12.86 2.08
N MET A 119 11.57 -12.31 2.90
CA MET A 119 10.27 -11.79 2.45
C MET A 119 10.46 -10.62 1.46
N ALA A 120 11.36 -9.66 1.74
CA ALA A 120 11.66 -8.56 0.83
C ALA A 120 12.27 -9.08 -0.47
N TYR A 121 13.21 -10.03 -0.36
CA TYR A 121 13.81 -10.69 -1.54
C TYR A 121 12.74 -11.32 -2.43
N THR A 122 11.83 -12.10 -1.85
CA THR A 122 10.77 -12.80 -2.58
C THR A 122 9.75 -11.85 -3.20
N LEU A 123 9.29 -10.85 -2.42
CA LEU A 123 8.28 -9.90 -2.92
C LEU A 123 8.83 -8.93 -3.97
N LEU A 124 10.14 -8.72 -4.03
CA LEU A 124 10.81 -7.87 -5.01
C LEU A 124 11.46 -8.65 -6.16
N ASP A 125 11.24 -9.97 -6.29
CA ASP A 125 11.87 -10.85 -7.29
C ASP A 125 13.40 -10.73 -7.31
N GLY A 126 14.02 -10.59 -6.14
CA GLY A 126 15.46 -10.41 -6.01
C GLY A 126 15.98 -9.05 -6.51
N LYS A 127 15.12 -8.16 -6.97
CA LYS A 127 15.50 -6.81 -7.45
C LYS A 127 15.60 -5.83 -6.28
N LEU A 128 16.71 -5.88 -5.58
CA LEU A 128 16.94 -5.17 -4.31
C LEU A 128 17.45 -3.74 -4.56
N SER A 129 16.56 -2.85 -4.92
CA SER A 129 16.77 -1.40 -4.96
C SER A 129 15.77 -0.69 -4.07
N TYR A 130 16.14 0.42 -3.46
CA TYR A 130 15.28 1.14 -2.53
C TYR A 130 15.19 2.63 -2.87
N PRO A 131 13.99 3.25 -2.67
CA PRO A 131 12.73 2.62 -2.27
C PRO A 131 12.18 1.69 -3.36
N SER A 132 11.48 0.64 -2.95
CA SER A 132 10.69 -0.21 -3.84
C SER A 132 9.31 -0.46 -3.21
N TYR A 133 8.31 -0.65 -4.05
CA TYR A 133 6.93 -0.82 -3.62
C TYR A 133 6.36 -2.10 -4.20
N ALA A 134 5.64 -2.86 -3.40
CA ALA A 134 4.81 -3.96 -3.89
C ALA A 134 3.34 -3.68 -3.61
N ILE A 135 2.49 -4.00 -4.58
CA ILE A 135 1.05 -3.96 -4.43
C ILE A 135 0.54 -5.39 -4.37
N LEU A 136 -0.20 -5.74 -3.30
CA LEU A 136 -0.88 -7.02 -3.18
C LEU A 136 -2.39 -6.79 -3.22
N ASP A 137 -3.11 -7.74 -3.83
CA ASP A 137 -4.58 -7.74 -3.83
C ASP A 137 -5.16 -8.12 -2.45
N GLU A 138 -6.47 -8.16 -2.36
CA GLU A 138 -7.23 -8.51 -1.14
C GLU A 138 -6.99 -9.96 -0.68
N LYS A 139 -6.49 -10.81 -1.58
CA LYS A 139 -6.09 -12.20 -1.31
C LYS A 139 -4.59 -12.35 -1.07
N GLN A 140 -3.88 -11.22 -0.95
CA GLN A 140 -2.44 -11.16 -0.71
C GLN A 140 -1.59 -11.70 -1.88
N THR A 141 -2.16 -11.74 -3.09
CA THR A 141 -1.42 -12.04 -4.31
C THR A 141 -0.72 -10.78 -4.80
N ARG A 142 0.57 -10.88 -5.13
CA ARG A 142 1.31 -9.73 -5.64
C ARG A 142 0.85 -9.37 -7.05
N LEU A 143 0.42 -8.12 -7.23
CA LEU A 143 -0.02 -7.56 -8.50
C LEU A 143 1.12 -6.91 -9.27
N MET A 144 1.95 -6.10 -8.57
CA MET A 144 2.99 -5.30 -9.22
C MET A 144 4.11 -4.94 -8.26
N ILE A 145 5.30 -4.70 -8.84
CA ILE A 145 6.46 -4.12 -8.16
C ILE A 145 6.82 -2.82 -8.88
N TYR A 146 7.09 -1.78 -8.10
CA TYR A 146 7.66 -0.53 -8.58
C TYR A 146 8.97 -0.25 -7.89
N GLN A 147 9.95 0.25 -8.62
CA GLN A 147 11.28 0.58 -8.11
C GLN A 147 11.55 2.08 -8.23
N GLY A 148 12.32 2.61 -7.29
CA GLY A 148 12.78 4.00 -7.26
C GLY A 148 11.75 5.00 -6.76
N ALA A 149 12.22 6.18 -6.40
CA ALA A 149 11.38 7.26 -5.90
C ALA A 149 10.30 7.67 -6.91
N LYS A 150 9.11 7.98 -6.42
CA LYS A 150 7.96 8.39 -7.23
C LYS A 150 7.50 9.78 -6.79
N PRO A 151 7.44 10.76 -7.68
CA PRO A 151 6.78 12.03 -7.39
C PRO A 151 5.28 11.83 -7.13
N VAL A 152 4.63 12.84 -6.57
CA VAL A 152 3.23 12.79 -6.13
C VAL A 152 2.28 12.32 -7.22
N ASP A 153 2.39 12.86 -8.42
CA ASP A 153 1.53 12.52 -9.57
C ASP A 153 1.64 11.04 -9.96
N GLN A 154 2.88 10.51 -10.04
CA GLN A 154 3.11 9.10 -10.32
C GLN A 154 2.60 8.20 -9.20
N MET A 155 2.84 8.57 -7.94
CA MET A 155 2.33 7.82 -6.80
C MET A 155 0.80 7.80 -6.79
N MET A 156 0.15 8.93 -7.00
CA MET A 156 -1.31 8.99 -7.13
C MET A 156 -1.84 8.13 -8.28
N GLY A 157 -1.17 8.18 -9.43
CA GLY A 157 -1.53 7.32 -10.57
C GLY A 157 -1.49 5.82 -10.20
N ILE A 158 -0.43 5.37 -9.53
CA ILE A 158 -0.29 3.99 -9.04
C ILE A 158 -1.42 3.65 -8.08
N LEU A 159 -1.64 4.49 -7.06
CA LEU A 159 -2.65 4.24 -6.04
C LEU A 159 -4.05 4.14 -6.64
N VAL A 160 -4.43 5.09 -7.51
CA VAL A 160 -5.76 5.07 -8.15
C VAL A 160 -5.92 3.85 -9.05
N PHE A 161 -4.93 3.54 -9.88
CA PHE A 161 -4.98 2.43 -10.85
C PHE A 161 -5.27 1.09 -10.19
N PHE A 162 -4.64 0.80 -9.04
CA PHE A 162 -4.87 -0.47 -8.35
C PHE A 162 -6.10 -0.42 -7.44
N ALA A 163 -6.37 0.66 -6.72
CA ALA A 163 -7.53 0.75 -5.84
C ALA A 163 -8.86 0.65 -6.59
N THR A 164 -8.91 1.17 -7.81
CA THR A 164 -10.11 1.13 -8.67
C THR A 164 -10.18 -0.09 -9.59
N ASP A 165 -9.29 -1.05 -9.42
CA ASP A 165 -9.21 -2.27 -10.25
C ASP A 165 -9.00 -2.03 -11.75
N GLN A 166 -8.57 -0.84 -12.16
CA GLN A 166 -8.32 -0.54 -13.58
C GLN A 166 -7.26 -1.45 -14.20
N PHE A 167 -6.33 -1.98 -13.41
CA PHE A 167 -5.35 -2.97 -13.88
C PHE A 167 -6.01 -4.24 -14.43
N LYS A 168 -7.21 -4.62 -13.97
CA LYS A 168 -7.95 -5.78 -14.48
C LYS A 168 -8.42 -5.56 -15.92
N PHE A 169 -8.88 -4.34 -16.24
CA PHE A 169 -9.25 -3.98 -17.60
C PHE A 169 -8.04 -3.95 -18.51
N TYR A 170 -6.92 -3.37 -18.06
CA TYR A 170 -5.69 -3.33 -18.82
C TYR A 170 -5.12 -4.74 -19.06
N HIS A 171 -5.13 -5.60 -18.06
CA HIS A 171 -4.72 -6.99 -18.19
C HIS A 171 -5.62 -7.75 -19.17
N ASN A 172 -6.94 -7.57 -19.07
CA ASN A 172 -7.90 -8.19 -19.99
C ASN A 172 -7.72 -7.66 -21.42
N TYR A 173 -7.38 -6.39 -21.57
CA TYR A 173 -7.08 -5.81 -22.87
C TYR A 173 -5.81 -6.40 -23.47
N LEU A 174 -4.75 -6.60 -22.70
CA LEU A 174 -3.47 -7.12 -23.21
C LEU A 174 -3.44 -8.63 -23.37
N TYR A 175 -3.99 -9.37 -22.44
CA TYR A 175 -3.79 -10.82 -22.32
C TYR A 175 -5.07 -11.64 -22.32
N GLY A 176 -6.20 -11.00 -22.00
CA GLY A 176 -7.49 -11.65 -21.94
C GLY A 176 -8.25 -11.52 -23.20
N GLN A 177 -8.93 -12.11 -23.81
CA GLN A 177 -10.13 -11.99 -24.63
C GLN A 177 -10.10 -11.00 -25.79
N TRP A 178 -8.94 -10.45 -26.13
CA TRP A 178 -8.82 -9.75 -27.42
C TRP A 178 -9.23 -10.66 -28.60
N ASN A 179 -9.22 -11.98 -28.41
CA ASN A 179 -9.68 -12.98 -29.40
C ASN A 179 -11.21 -13.17 -29.43
N GLN A 180 -11.96 -12.57 -28.52
CA GLN A 180 -13.41 -12.54 -28.64
C GLN A 180 -13.82 -11.38 -29.54
N LYS A 181 -14.23 -11.72 -30.76
CA LYS A 181 -14.58 -10.82 -31.86
C LYS A 181 -15.84 -9.95 -31.65
N THR A 182 -16.22 -9.65 -30.44
CA THR A 182 -17.35 -8.76 -30.17
C THR A 182 -16.92 -7.67 -29.19
N PRO A 183 -16.87 -6.37 -29.62
CA PRO A 183 -16.78 -5.26 -28.69
C PRO A 183 -17.99 -5.31 -27.75
N PRO A 184 -17.84 -4.91 -26.47
CA PRO A 184 -19.00 -4.75 -25.60
C PRO A 184 -19.95 -3.75 -26.26
N ASN A 185 -21.20 -4.16 -26.41
CA ASN A 185 -22.24 -3.30 -26.94
C ASN A 185 -22.27 -1.99 -26.17
N LYS A 186 -22.29 -0.90 -26.94
CA LYS A 186 -22.42 0.47 -26.43
C LYS A 186 -23.73 0.66 -25.69
#